data_1088e18f9fc2876692179a0bcff2ddc8
#
_entry.id   1088e18f9fc2876692179a0bcff2ddc8
#
_cell.length_a   1.000
_cell.length_b   1.000
_cell.length_c   1.000
_cell.angle_alpha   90.00
_cell.angle_beta   90.00
_cell.angle_gamma   90.00
#
_symmetry.space_group_name_H-M   'P 1'
#
loop_
_entity.id
_entity.type
_entity.pdbx_description
1 polymer ?
#
loop_
_entity_poly.entity_id
_entity_poly.type
_entity_poly.pdbx_seq_one_letter_code
_entity_poly.pdbx_strand_id
1 'polypeptide(L)'
;MNTNSNSSNIVAASPDAVRVTSSQKIDIARVATRREHDLLGELDVPADAYWGIHTLRAVTNFPITGIPVGHFPELVRALVLVKQAAARANRRLGYLDAAKCDAIERACELIAKENRFHEQFVVDAVQGGAGTSTNMNTNEVVANVALELIGHAKGDYATIHPNDDVNMEQSTNDAYPTALRLALIFATKPLTDAVGDLAFAFKTKAIEFSDVLKIGRTQLQDAVPMTLGQEFEAFSVTLKEDIARINEAAALFREVNLGATAIGTGINADSRYALLAVEELSRLTHEPMVSAANLIEATSDMGAFVLFSGVLKRLAVKLSKISNDLRLLSSGPRAGIAEIRLPAVQAGSSIMPGKVNPVIPEVVNQVAFLVIGHDLTVTMCAEGGQLQLNAFEPTIGYCLLSSLRQLTEAITTLTTRCVNGIEADRERCQSLVENSITLVTALVPTLGYEASSRVAKRALAEKRRVSDIILEEGLLTADQLDELLKIEAMTRPSRAARLVAKP
;
A
#
# COMPACT_ATOMS: atom_id res chain seq x y z
N MET A 1 29.29 -23.01 -45.89
CA MET A 1 29.34 -23.71 -44.56
C MET A 1 28.23 -23.12 -43.73
N ASN A 2 27.26 -23.95 -43.43
CA ASN A 2 25.96 -23.59 -42.86
C ASN A 2 26.06 -23.04 -41.44
N THR A 3 25.50 -21.89 -41.20
CA THR A 3 25.14 -21.42 -39.86
C THR A 3 23.64 -21.50 -39.70
N ASN A 4 23.19 -22.50 -38.95
CA ASN A 4 21.81 -22.65 -38.51
C ASN A 4 21.45 -21.52 -37.55
N SER A 5 20.59 -20.63 -37.99
CA SER A 5 19.85 -19.70 -37.12
C SER A 5 18.58 -20.40 -36.61
N ASN A 6 18.59 -20.89 -35.39
CA ASN A 6 17.41 -21.27 -34.65
C ASN A 6 16.59 -19.97 -34.35
N SER A 7 15.62 -19.70 -35.19
CA SER A 7 14.60 -18.71 -34.91
C SER A 7 13.66 -19.28 -33.85
N SER A 8 13.79 -18.78 -32.62
CA SER A 8 12.80 -18.95 -31.55
C SER A 8 11.46 -18.39 -32.06
N ASN A 9 10.49 -19.25 -32.30
CA ASN A 9 9.09 -18.85 -32.50
C ASN A 9 8.60 -18.18 -31.22
N ILE A 10 8.65 -16.86 -31.20
CA ILE A 10 8.01 -16.04 -30.18
C ILE A 10 6.52 -16.07 -30.49
N VAL A 11 5.75 -16.79 -29.68
CA VAL A 11 4.30 -16.73 -29.73
C VAL A 11 3.87 -15.31 -29.32
N ALA A 12 3.57 -14.47 -30.32
CA ALA A 12 2.98 -13.16 -30.10
C ALA A 12 1.51 -13.36 -29.72
N ALA A 13 1.08 -12.79 -28.61
CA ALA A 13 -0.35 -12.72 -28.28
C ALA A 13 -1.10 -12.01 -29.41
N SER A 14 -2.16 -12.64 -29.93
CA SER A 14 -3.02 -12.06 -30.97
C SER A 14 -3.59 -10.73 -30.48
N PRO A 15 -3.62 -9.66 -31.30
CA PRO A 15 -4.24 -8.38 -30.95
C PRO A 15 -5.74 -8.45 -30.66
N ASP A 16 -6.39 -9.54 -31.06
CA ASP A 16 -7.84 -9.79 -30.94
C ASP A 16 -8.21 -10.69 -29.75
N ALA A 17 -7.28 -10.93 -28.80
CA ALA A 17 -7.60 -11.68 -27.59
C ALA A 17 -8.79 -11.03 -26.88
N VAL A 18 -9.84 -11.81 -26.62
CA VAL A 18 -11.06 -11.36 -25.93
C VAL A 18 -10.69 -10.79 -24.59
N ARG A 19 -10.67 -9.45 -24.49
CA ARG A 19 -10.54 -8.75 -23.20
C ARG A 19 -11.87 -8.83 -22.48
N VAL A 20 -11.99 -9.79 -21.58
CA VAL A 20 -13.16 -9.89 -20.70
C VAL A 20 -12.91 -8.95 -19.50
N THR A 21 -13.66 -7.85 -19.44
CA THR A 21 -13.83 -7.13 -18.17
C THR A 21 -14.98 -7.81 -17.43
N SER A 22 -14.91 -7.96 -16.11
CA SER A 22 -15.90 -8.65 -15.28
C SER A 22 -17.34 -8.09 -15.39
N SER A 23 -17.52 -6.93 -16.01
CA SER A 23 -18.83 -6.32 -16.30
C SER A 23 -19.40 -6.66 -17.68
N GLN A 24 -18.65 -7.32 -18.56
CA GLN A 24 -19.15 -7.73 -19.89
C GLN A 24 -19.63 -9.17 -19.83
N LYS A 25 -20.92 -9.40 -20.11
CA LYS A 25 -21.42 -10.73 -20.43
C LYS A 25 -20.64 -11.24 -21.66
N ILE A 26 -19.92 -12.36 -21.49
CA ILE A 26 -19.23 -13.01 -22.59
C ILE A 26 -20.29 -13.43 -23.59
N ASP A 27 -20.34 -12.80 -24.77
CA ASP A 27 -21.23 -13.20 -25.85
C ASP A 27 -20.60 -14.40 -26.60
N ILE A 28 -20.71 -15.57 -26.00
CA ILE A 28 -20.16 -16.84 -26.53
C ILE A 28 -20.72 -17.16 -27.89
N ALA A 29 -21.89 -16.64 -28.27
CA ALA A 29 -22.55 -16.93 -29.56
C ALA A 29 -21.79 -16.37 -30.79
N ARG A 30 -20.76 -15.51 -30.58
CA ARG A 30 -20.04 -14.83 -31.67
C ARG A 30 -18.57 -15.21 -31.81
N VAL A 31 -18.05 -16.11 -30.94
CA VAL A 31 -16.66 -16.53 -30.95
C VAL A 31 -16.54 -18.04 -31.16
N ALA A 32 -15.42 -18.49 -31.72
CA ALA A 32 -15.10 -19.91 -31.77
C ALA A 32 -14.98 -20.47 -30.36
N THR A 33 -15.52 -21.66 -30.11
CA THR A 33 -15.53 -22.30 -28.78
C THR A 33 -14.86 -23.67 -28.83
N ARG A 34 -14.39 -24.11 -27.67
CA ARG A 34 -13.99 -25.48 -27.37
C ARG A 34 -14.90 -26.05 -26.28
N ARG A 35 -15.23 -27.33 -26.38
CA ARG A 35 -16.07 -28.03 -25.43
C ARG A 35 -15.21 -28.50 -24.27
N GLU A 36 -15.58 -28.13 -23.03
CA GLU A 36 -14.96 -28.63 -21.81
C GLU A 36 -16.03 -29.22 -20.90
N HIS A 37 -15.64 -30.07 -19.95
CA HIS A 37 -16.54 -30.69 -18.97
C HIS A 37 -15.97 -30.64 -17.56
N ASP A 38 -16.84 -30.63 -16.58
CA ASP A 38 -16.57 -30.82 -15.15
C ASP A 38 -17.68 -31.68 -14.51
N LEU A 39 -17.67 -31.78 -13.17
CA LEU A 39 -18.67 -32.56 -12.43
C LEU A 39 -20.12 -32.05 -12.61
N LEU A 40 -20.31 -30.81 -13.04
CA LEU A 40 -21.62 -30.18 -13.25
C LEU A 40 -22.11 -30.28 -14.70
N GLY A 41 -21.31 -30.86 -15.60
CA GLY A 41 -21.62 -31.05 -17.01
C GLY A 41 -20.72 -30.25 -17.96
N GLU A 42 -21.15 -30.15 -19.20
CA GLU A 42 -20.35 -29.56 -20.29
C GLU A 42 -20.72 -28.10 -20.52
N LEU A 43 -19.73 -27.29 -20.92
CA LEU A 43 -19.90 -25.92 -21.38
C LEU A 43 -18.98 -25.63 -22.58
N ASP A 44 -19.41 -24.67 -23.40
CA ASP A 44 -18.60 -24.10 -24.47
C ASP A 44 -17.75 -22.95 -23.92
N VAL A 45 -16.42 -23.12 -23.94
CA VAL A 45 -15.43 -22.11 -23.51
C VAL A 45 -14.87 -21.43 -24.76
N PRO A 46 -14.61 -20.10 -24.77
CA PRO A 46 -13.99 -19.44 -25.92
C PRO A 46 -12.66 -20.12 -26.29
N ALA A 47 -12.46 -20.46 -27.55
CA ALA A 47 -11.32 -21.24 -28.01
C ALA A 47 -9.99 -20.56 -27.75
N ASP A 48 -9.94 -19.21 -27.80
CA ASP A 48 -8.73 -18.42 -27.61
C ASP A 48 -8.39 -18.17 -26.13
N ALA A 49 -9.35 -18.38 -25.20
CA ALA A 49 -9.10 -18.19 -23.78
C ALA A 49 -8.10 -19.23 -23.24
N TYR A 50 -7.20 -18.80 -22.34
CA TYR A 50 -6.32 -19.72 -21.62
C TYR A 50 -6.97 -20.26 -20.35
N TRP A 51 -8.06 -19.66 -19.89
CA TRP A 51 -8.90 -20.21 -18.83
C TRP A 51 -9.90 -21.22 -19.37
N GLY A 52 -10.50 -22.02 -18.49
CA GLY A 52 -11.38 -23.12 -18.83
C GLY A 52 -12.79 -23.03 -18.20
N ILE A 53 -13.43 -24.19 -18.07
CA ILE A 53 -14.83 -24.33 -17.63
C ILE A 53 -15.06 -23.82 -16.21
N HIS A 54 -14.14 -24.06 -15.26
CA HIS A 54 -14.28 -23.59 -13.87
C HIS A 54 -14.26 -22.06 -13.80
N THR A 55 -13.36 -21.43 -14.56
CA THR A 55 -13.30 -19.96 -14.68
C THR A 55 -14.57 -19.41 -15.34
N LEU A 56 -15.10 -20.05 -16.37
CA LEU A 56 -16.35 -19.63 -17.02
C LEU A 56 -17.52 -19.61 -16.02
N ARG A 57 -17.65 -20.68 -15.20
CA ARG A 57 -18.65 -20.69 -14.13
C ARG A 57 -18.44 -19.59 -13.10
N ALA A 58 -17.20 -19.34 -12.70
CA ALA A 58 -16.87 -18.31 -11.71
C ALA A 58 -17.23 -16.90 -12.20
N VAL A 59 -16.88 -16.55 -13.43
CA VAL A 59 -17.24 -15.26 -14.05
C VAL A 59 -18.76 -15.09 -14.15
N THR A 60 -19.47 -16.20 -14.41
CA THR A 60 -20.94 -16.19 -14.47
C THR A 60 -21.54 -16.00 -13.08
N ASN A 61 -20.99 -16.65 -12.07
CA ASN A 61 -21.54 -16.65 -10.70
C ASN A 61 -21.22 -15.38 -9.88
N PHE A 62 -20.07 -14.76 -10.12
CA PHE A 62 -19.55 -13.69 -9.27
C PHE A 62 -19.22 -12.39 -10.01
N PRO A 63 -20.19 -11.74 -10.68
CA PRO A 63 -19.98 -10.40 -11.25
C PRO A 63 -20.18 -9.33 -10.17
N ILE A 64 -19.29 -9.23 -9.18
CA ILE A 64 -19.52 -8.50 -7.94
C ILE A 64 -18.90 -7.08 -7.98
N THR A 65 -17.56 -7.00 -8.10
CA THR A 65 -16.87 -5.71 -8.05
C THR A 65 -16.55 -5.14 -9.42
N GLY A 66 -16.49 -5.98 -10.44
CA GLY A 66 -15.96 -5.62 -11.75
C GLY A 66 -14.42 -5.55 -11.80
N ILE A 67 -13.74 -5.92 -10.71
CA ILE A 67 -12.27 -5.90 -10.62
C ILE A 67 -11.75 -7.35 -10.67
N PRO A 68 -11.15 -7.77 -11.80
CA PRO A 68 -10.60 -9.11 -11.92
C PRO A 68 -9.32 -9.29 -11.10
N VAL A 69 -9.00 -10.53 -10.74
CA VAL A 69 -7.74 -10.90 -10.07
C VAL A 69 -6.52 -10.40 -10.85
N GLY A 70 -6.56 -10.40 -12.18
CA GLY A 70 -5.51 -9.85 -13.05
C GLY A 70 -5.18 -8.38 -12.82
N HIS A 71 -6.03 -7.63 -12.10
CA HIS A 71 -5.78 -6.26 -11.68
C HIS A 71 -4.67 -6.16 -10.61
N PHE A 72 -4.36 -7.26 -9.93
CA PHE A 72 -3.35 -7.36 -8.87
C PHE A 72 -2.17 -8.23 -9.36
N PRO A 73 -1.18 -7.65 -10.07
CA PRO A 73 -0.08 -8.41 -10.65
C PRO A 73 0.75 -9.17 -9.60
N GLU A 74 0.85 -8.65 -8.38
CA GLU A 74 1.52 -9.31 -7.26
C GLU A 74 0.82 -10.62 -6.89
N LEU A 75 -0.51 -10.65 -6.92
CA LEU A 75 -1.29 -11.86 -6.64
C LEU A 75 -1.16 -12.88 -7.77
N VAL A 76 -1.26 -12.45 -9.02
CA VAL A 76 -1.04 -13.33 -10.18
C VAL A 76 0.36 -13.96 -10.13
N ARG A 77 1.38 -13.14 -9.89
CA ARG A 77 2.76 -13.62 -9.73
C ARG A 77 2.90 -14.62 -8.59
N ALA A 78 2.31 -14.34 -7.44
CA ALA A 78 2.37 -15.23 -6.27
C ALA A 78 1.67 -16.57 -6.52
N LEU A 79 0.48 -16.55 -7.15
CA LEU A 79 -0.28 -17.75 -7.50
C LEU A 79 0.54 -18.70 -8.39
N VAL A 80 1.13 -18.19 -9.47
CA VAL A 80 1.90 -19.05 -10.38
C VAL A 80 3.23 -19.50 -9.77
N LEU A 81 3.86 -18.75 -8.86
CA LEU A 81 5.05 -19.18 -8.13
C LEU A 81 4.71 -20.31 -7.14
N VAL A 82 3.55 -20.31 -6.52
CA VAL A 82 3.07 -21.44 -5.71
C VAL A 82 2.90 -22.69 -6.60
N LYS A 83 2.30 -22.55 -7.80
CA LYS A 83 2.17 -23.68 -8.74
C LYS A 83 3.53 -24.19 -9.21
N GLN A 84 4.47 -23.31 -9.50
CA GLN A 84 5.84 -23.68 -9.87
C GLN A 84 6.56 -24.44 -8.75
N ALA A 85 6.45 -23.96 -7.49
CA ALA A 85 7.02 -24.62 -6.33
C ALA A 85 6.43 -26.02 -6.10
N ALA A 86 5.10 -26.15 -6.22
CA ALA A 86 4.40 -27.40 -6.13
C ALA A 86 4.82 -28.40 -7.23
N ALA A 87 4.92 -27.97 -8.48
CA ALA A 87 5.38 -28.82 -9.59
C ALA A 87 6.79 -29.34 -9.34
N ARG A 88 7.72 -28.51 -8.86
CA ARG A 88 9.09 -28.93 -8.49
C ARG A 88 9.10 -29.93 -7.35
N ALA A 89 8.29 -29.69 -6.31
CA ALA A 89 8.18 -30.60 -5.18
C ALA A 89 7.65 -31.96 -5.63
N ASN A 90 6.61 -32.01 -6.45
CA ASN A 90 6.03 -33.23 -6.98
C ASN A 90 6.98 -33.99 -7.93
N ARG A 91 7.78 -33.28 -8.73
CA ARG A 91 8.85 -33.90 -9.51
C ARG A 91 9.91 -34.53 -8.61
N ARG A 92 10.36 -33.86 -7.56
CA ARG A 92 11.33 -34.38 -6.58
C ARG A 92 10.81 -35.61 -5.84
N LEU A 93 9.49 -35.69 -5.63
CA LEU A 93 8.83 -36.84 -5.02
C LEU A 93 8.58 -37.98 -6.01
N GLY A 94 8.70 -37.74 -7.31
CA GLY A 94 8.49 -38.73 -8.37
C GLY A 94 7.04 -38.90 -8.81
N TYR A 95 6.14 -37.97 -8.42
CA TYR A 95 4.72 -38.00 -8.77
C TYR A 95 4.43 -37.25 -10.08
N LEU A 96 5.15 -36.20 -10.38
CA LEU A 96 4.99 -35.43 -11.63
C LEU A 96 6.11 -35.78 -12.60
N ASP A 97 5.75 -36.15 -13.84
CA ASP A 97 6.70 -36.41 -14.93
C ASP A 97 7.56 -35.17 -15.23
N ALA A 98 8.83 -35.42 -15.60
CA ALA A 98 9.79 -34.35 -15.85
C ALA A 98 9.37 -33.41 -16.98
N ALA A 99 8.83 -33.94 -18.09
CA ALA A 99 8.43 -33.13 -19.23
C ALA A 99 7.21 -32.25 -18.91
N LYS A 100 6.25 -32.78 -18.15
CA LYS A 100 5.11 -32.00 -17.64
C LYS A 100 5.58 -30.90 -16.69
N CYS A 101 6.48 -31.24 -15.74
CA CYS A 101 7.04 -30.24 -14.82
C CYS A 101 7.74 -29.11 -15.56
N ASP A 102 8.61 -29.43 -16.53
CA ASP A 102 9.35 -28.43 -17.30
C ASP A 102 8.39 -27.50 -18.09
N ALA A 103 7.29 -28.05 -18.66
CA ALA A 103 6.27 -27.28 -19.35
C ALA A 103 5.50 -26.34 -18.38
N ILE A 104 5.09 -26.85 -17.22
CA ILE A 104 4.42 -26.07 -16.17
C ILE A 104 5.35 -24.95 -15.65
N GLU A 105 6.61 -25.26 -15.36
CA GLU A 105 7.59 -24.28 -14.93
C GLU A 105 7.75 -23.16 -15.96
N ARG A 106 7.91 -23.52 -17.24
CA ARG A 106 8.04 -22.52 -18.31
C ARG A 106 6.80 -21.63 -18.43
N ALA A 107 5.60 -22.20 -18.32
CA ALA A 107 4.35 -21.44 -18.28
C ALA A 107 4.32 -20.45 -17.12
N CYS A 108 4.67 -20.91 -15.90
CA CYS A 108 4.74 -20.05 -14.71
C CYS A 108 5.77 -18.92 -14.87
N GLU A 109 6.93 -19.18 -15.49
CA GLU A 109 7.95 -18.16 -15.75
C GLU A 109 7.47 -17.07 -16.70
N LEU A 110 6.78 -17.41 -17.78
CA LEU A 110 6.20 -16.45 -18.72
C LEU A 110 5.20 -15.51 -18.00
N ILE A 111 4.38 -16.06 -17.12
CA ILE A 111 3.38 -15.29 -16.38
C ILE A 111 4.05 -14.43 -15.30
N ALA A 112 4.95 -15.01 -14.49
CA ALA A 112 5.51 -14.33 -13.33
C ALA A 112 6.60 -13.30 -13.66
N LYS A 113 7.45 -13.58 -14.67
CA LYS A 113 8.63 -12.74 -14.98
C LYS A 113 8.39 -11.82 -16.17
N GLU A 114 7.63 -12.27 -17.17
CA GLU A 114 7.37 -11.52 -18.39
C GLU A 114 6.02 -10.76 -18.34
N ASN A 115 5.26 -10.90 -17.26
CA ASN A 115 3.92 -10.32 -17.05
C ASN A 115 2.94 -10.63 -18.20
N ARG A 116 3.07 -11.81 -18.83
CA ARG A 116 2.19 -12.25 -19.90
C ARG A 116 0.96 -12.92 -19.31
N PHE A 117 -0.14 -12.89 -20.05
CA PHE A 117 -1.40 -13.57 -19.70
C PHE A 117 -2.10 -13.06 -18.43
N HIS A 118 -1.71 -11.95 -17.85
CA HIS A 118 -2.39 -11.38 -16.67
C HIS A 118 -3.85 -11.06 -16.95
N GLU A 119 -4.19 -10.70 -18.17
CA GLU A 119 -5.56 -10.47 -18.66
C GLU A 119 -6.41 -11.76 -18.67
N GLN A 120 -5.80 -12.94 -18.53
CA GLN A 120 -6.50 -14.22 -18.45
C GLN A 120 -6.95 -14.60 -17.02
N PHE A 121 -6.54 -13.82 -16.02
CA PHE A 121 -7.01 -13.96 -14.64
C PHE A 121 -8.27 -13.13 -14.45
N VAL A 122 -9.37 -13.61 -15.03
CA VAL A 122 -10.61 -12.86 -15.25
C VAL A 122 -11.63 -12.96 -14.13
N VAL A 123 -11.44 -13.86 -13.17
CA VAL A 123 -12.37 -14.02 -12.04
C VAL A 123 -12.38 -12.75 -11.16
N ASP A 124 -13.57 -12.39 -10.66
CA ASP A 124 -13.70 -11.23 -9.77
C ASP A 124 -12.90 -11.44 -8.48
N ALA A 125 -12.27 -10.38 -7.99
CA ALA A 125 -11.47 -10.42 -6.77
C ALA A 125 -12.30 -10.76 -5.52
N VAL A 126 -13.61 -10.45 -5.52
CA VAL A 126 -14.55 -10.81 -4.45
C VAL A 126 -15.43 -11.96 -4.92
N GLN A 127 -15.23 -13.12 -4.33
CA GLN A 127 -15.85 -14.37 -4.76
C GLN A 127 -16.12 -15.29 -3.57
N GLY A 128 -17.17 -16.10 -3.64
CA GLY A 128 -17.42 -17.19 -2.69
C GLY A 128 -16.51 -18.39 -2.94
N GLY A 129 -16.36 -19.27 -1.93
CA GLY A 129 -15.59 -20.51 -2.06
C GLY A 129 -14.11 -20.40 -1.66
N ALA A 130 -13.76 -19.48 -0.76
CA ALA A 130 -12.43 -19.36 -0.16
C ALA A 130 -11.27 -19.22 -1.18
N GLY A 131 -11.53 -18.62 -2.35
CA GLY A 131 -10.52 -18.47 -3.42
C GLY A 131 -10.48 -19.61 -4.45
N THR A 132 -11.41 -20.56 -4.42
CA THR A 132 -11.43 -21.70 -5.37
C THR A 132 -11.49 -21.22 -6.82
N SER A 133 -12.28 -20.21 -7.13
CA SER A 133 -12.35 -19.66 -8.49
C SER A 133 -11.02 -19.11 -8.96
N THR A 134 -10.29 -18.41 -8.10
CA THR A 134 -8.94 -17.91 -8.38
C THR A 134 -7.92 -19.03 -8.56
N ASN A 135 -7.94 -20.03 -7.67
CA ASN A 135 -7.05 -21.19 -7.77
C ASN A 135 -7.29 -21.97 -9.08
N MET A 136 -8.55 -22.21 -9.45
CA MET A 136 -8.87 -22.93 -10.66
C MET A 136 -8.56 -22.10 -11.91
N ASN A 137 -8.84 -20.79 -11.91
CA ASN A 137 -8.41 -19.90 -13.00
C ASN A 137 -6.89 -19.98 -13.21
N THR A 138 -6.11 -19.99 -12.13
CA THR A 138 -4.66 -20.15 -12.20
C THR A 138 -4.27 -21.50 -12.80
N ASN A 139 -4.88 -22.60 -12.33
CA ASN A 139 -4.59 -23.95 -12.81
C ASN A 139 -4.89 -24.10 -14.31
N GLU A 140 -6.04 -23.59 -14.74
CA GLU A 140 -6.47 -23.65 -16.15
C GLU A 140 -5.56 -22.81 -17.04
N VAL A 141 -5.20 -21.58 -16.64
CA VAL A 141 -4.29 -20.72 -17.40
C VAL A 141 -2.91 -21.35 -17.51
N VAL A 142 -2.33 -21.84 -16.41
CA VAL A 142 -1.02 -22.48 -16.40
C VAL A 142 -1.03 -23.74 -17.28
N ALA A 143 -2.07 -24.60 -17.17
CA ALA A 143 -2.20 -25.82 -17.97
C ALA A 143 -2.27 -25.48 -19.46
N ASN A 144 -3.10 -24.53 -19.87
CA ASN A 144 -3.26 -24.18 -21.28
C ASN A 144 -2.04 -23.47 -21.88
N VAL A 145 -1.33 -22.66 -21.10
CA VAL A 145 -0.04 -22.07 -21.53
C VAL A 145 1.01 -23.19 -21.69
N ALA A 146 1.07 -24.14 -20.75
CA ALA A 146 2.00 -25.25 -20.81
C ALA A 146 1.72 -26.16 -22.02
N LEU A 147 0.43 -26.48 -22.29
CA LEU A 147 0.00 -27.25 -23.48
C LEU A 147 0.45 -26.58 -24.78
N GLU A 148 0.21 -25.29 -24.93
CA GLU A 148 0.62 -24.56 -26.12
C GLU A 148 2.14 -24.55 -26.32
N LEU A 149 2.91 -24.40 -25.24
CA LEU A 149 4.38 -24.43 -25.28
C LEU A 149 4.95 -25.77 -25.79
N ILE A 150 4.26 -26.88 -25.55
CA ILE A 150 4.67 -28.22 -26.03
C ILE A 150 3.95 -28.64 -27.32
N GLY A 151 3.20 -27.72 -27.99
CA GLY A 151 2.58 -27.91 -29.29
C GLY A 151 1.21 -28.60 -29.25
N HIS A 152 0.52 -28.60 -28.10
CA HIS A 152 -0.82 -29.14 -27.93
C HIS A 152 -1.88 -28.03 -27.96
N ALA A 153 -3.11 -28.39 -28.28
CA ALA A 153 -4.25 -27.47 -28.25
C ALA A 153 -4.66 -27.15 -26.80
N LYS A 154 -5.17 -25.95 -26.59
CA LYS A 154 -5.82 -25.58 -25.33
C LYS A 154 -6.98 -26.53 -25.05
N GLY A 155 -7.10 -27.00 -23.81
CA GLY A 155 -8.13 -27.98 -23.40
C GLY A 155 -7.70 -29.44 -23.61
N ASP A 156 -6.50 -29.74 -24.12
CA ASP A 156 -5.99 -31.12 -24.18
C ASP A 156 -5.51 -31.60 -22.80
N TYR A 157 -6.46 -31.66 -21.88
CA TYR A 157 -6.22 -32.01 -20.49
C TYR A 157 -5.86 -33.49 -20.27
N ALA A 158 -5.89 -34.32 -21.31
CA ALA A 158 -5.29 -35.65 -21.27
C ALA A 158 -3.76 -35.59 -21.20
N THR A 159 -3.16 -34.52 -21.73
CA THR A 159 -1.71 -34.31 -21.73
C THR A 159 -1.24 -33.56 -20.49
N ILE A 160 -1.82 -32.38 -20.16
CA ILE A 160 -1.56 -31.63 -18.91
C ILE A 160 -2.91 -31.22 -18.33
N HIS A 161 -3.24 -31.77 -17.16
CA HIS A 161 -4.53 -31.52 -16.50
C HIS A 161 -4.43 -30.43 -15.43
N PRO A 162 -5.39 -29.46 -15.37
CA PRO A 162 -5.39 -28.41 -14.36
C PRO A 162 -5.39 -28.91 -12.91
N ASN A 163 -6.17 -29.97 -12.62
CA ASN A 163 -6.23 -30.53 -11.26
C ASN A 163 -5.14 -31.57 -11.01
N ASP A 164 -4.99 -32.56 -11.93
CA ASP A 164 -4.18 -33.74 -11.64
C ASP A 164 -2.67 -33.45 -11.76
N ASP A 165 -2.28 -32.46 -12.59
CA ASP A 165 -0.88 -32.09 -12.79
C ASP A 165 -0.55 -30.73 -12.13
N VAL A 166 -1.26 -29.64 -12.46
CA VAL A 166 -0.94 -28.28 -11.96
C VAL A 166 -1.32 -28.11 -10.49
N ASN A 167 -2.44 -28.69 -10.05
CA ASN A 167 -2.91 -28.62 -8.67
C ASN A 167 -2.54 -29.87 -7.83
N MET A 168 -1.66 -30.74 -8.34
CA MET A 168 -1.25 -31.98 -7.67
C MET A 168 -0.79 -31.71 -6.24
N GLU A 169 -1.28 -32.52 -5.28
CA GLU A 169 -1.00 -32.42 -3.82
C GLU A 169 -1.47 -31.12 -3.15
N GLN A 170 -2.30 -30.31 -3.80
CA GLN A 170 -2.78 -29.03 -3.30
C GLN A 170 -4.29 -29.02 -3.10
N SER A 171 -4.71 -28.19 -2.16
CA SER A 171 -6.08 -27.68 -2.07
C SER A 171 -6.07 -26.17 -2.35
N THR A 172 -7.22 -25.59 -2.71
CA THR A 172 -7.38 -24.14 -2.67
C THR A 172 -7.04 -23.59 -1.27
N ASN A 173 -7.41 -24.36 -0.22
CA ASN A 173 -7.31 -23.95 1.18
C ASN A 173 -5.86 -23.80 1.68
N ASP A 174 -4.87 -24.25 0.93
CA ASP A 174 -3.46 -24.04 1.23
C ASP A 174 -2.74 -23.21 0.14
N ALA A 175 -3.05 -23.45 -1.14
CA ALA A 175 -2.39 -22.76 -2.25
C ALA A 175 -2.80 -21.29 -2.32
N TYR A 176 -4.09 -20.94 -2.16
CA TYR A 176 -4.58 -19.57 -2.24
C TYR A 176 -4.07 -18.69 -1.08
N PRO A 177 -4.22 -19.09 0.21
CA PRO A 177 -3.68 -18.26 1.31
C PRO A 177 -2.17 -18.12 1.27
N THR A 178 -1.43 -19.14 0.84
CA THR A 178 0.02 -19.04 0.62
C THR A 178 0.35 -17.99 -0.45
N ALA A 179 -0.37 -18.01 -1.58
CA ALA A 179 -0.19 -17.01 -2.63
C ALA A 179 -0.59 -15.61 -2.17
N LEU A 180 -1.67 -15.46 -1.41
CA LEU A 180 -2.09 -14.17 -0.87
C LEU A 180 -1.04 -13.59 0.08
N ARG A 181 -0.50 -14.38 1.01
CA ARG A 181 0.59 -13.96 1.92
C ARG A 181 1.81 -13.49 1.13
N LEU A 182 2.22 -14.26 0.13
CA LEU A 182 3.34 -13.92 -0.75
C LEU A 182 3.08 -12.63 -1.57
N ALA A 183 1.87 -12.46 -2.09
CA ALA A 183 1.48 -11.24 -2.82
C ALA A 183 1.57 -9.98 -1.94
N LEU A 184 1.16 -10.08 -0.67
CA LEU A 184 1.27 -8.99 0.29
C LEU A 184 2.72 -8.65 0.62
N ILE A 185 3.62 -9.64 0.71
CA ILE A 185 5.07 -9.41 0.83
C ILE A 185 5.57 -8.62 -0.38
N PHE A 186 5.23 -9.03 -1.60
CA PHE A 186 5.65 -8.34 -2.82
C PHE A 186 5.13 -6.90 -2.89
N ALA A 187 3.86 -6.67 -2.54
CA ALA A 187 3.24 -5.36 -2.57
C ALA A 187 3.71 -4.42 -1.43
N THR A 188 4.34 -4.96 -0.38
CA THR A 188 4.85 -4.16 0.75
C THR A 188 6.06 -3.31 0.37
N LYS A 189 6.97 -3.83 -0.45
CA LYS A 189 8.20 -3.10 -0.79
C LYS A 189 7.95 -1.78 -1.53
N PRO A 190 7.13 -1.72 -2.60
CA PRO A 190 6.80 -0.44 -3.23
C PRO A 190 6.21 0.58 -2.26
N LEU A 191 5.38 0.15 -1.30
CA LEU A 191 4.83 1.04 -0.28
C LEU A 191 5.92 1.59 0.64
N THR A 192 6.81 0.74 1.16
CA THR A 192 7.88 1.19 2.06
C THR A 192 8.88 2.11 1.37
N ASP A 193 9.18 1.86 0.10
CA ASP A 193 10.00 2.73 -0.73
C ASP A 193 9.34 4.11 -0.88
N ALA A 194 8.06 4.17 -1.23
CA ALA A 194 7.31 5.43 -1.35
C ALA A 194 7.23 6.21 -0.03
N VAL A 195 7.03 5.52 1.11
CA VAL A 195 7.09 6.16 2.45
C VAL A 195 8.47 6.73 2.73
N GLY A 196 9.53 6.02 2.33
CA GLY A 196 10.91 6.50 2.44
C GLY A 196 11.15 7.78 1.66
N ASP A 197 10.69 7.81 0.40
CA ASP A 197 10.79 8.98 -0.47
C ASP A 197 10.03 10.19 0.07
N LEU A 198 8.81 9.99 0.60
CA LEU A 198 8.04 11.06 1.23
C LEU A 198 8.73 11.59 2.49
N ALA A 199 9.24 10.70 3.34
CA ALA A 199 9.97 11.09 4.53
C ALA A 199 11.25 11.88 4.18
N PHE A 200 11.95 11.51 3.12
CA PHE A 200 13.10 12.24 2.60
C PHE A 200 12.71 13.62 2.04
N ALA A 201 11.61 13.72 1.31
CA ALA A 201 11.09 14.99 0.81
C ALA A 201 10.75 15.96 1.95
N PHE A 202 10.08 15.50 2.99
CA PHE A 202 9.83 16.31 4.20
C PHE A 202 11.13 16.71 4.90
N LYS A 203 12.13 15.82 4.98
CA LYS A 203 13.45 16.16 5.56
C LYS A 203 14.16 17.23 4.75
N THR A 204 14.08 17.19 3.44
CA THR A 204 14.65 18.21 2.54
C THR A 204 14.00 19.57 2.80
N LYS A 205 12.67 19.61 2.89
CA LYS A 205 11.92 20.82 3.24
C LYS A 205 12.21 21.30 4.67
N ALA A 206 12.44 20.40 5.61
CA ALA A 206 12.83 20.76 6.97
C ALA A 206 14.16 21.51 7.00
N ILE A 207 15.12 21.13 6.18
CA ILE A 207 16.40 21.83 6.04
C ILE A 207 16.19 23.19 5.35
N GLU A 208 15.43 23.25 4.25
CA GLU A 208 15.11 24.48 3.51
C GLU A 208 14.42 25.54 4.38
N PHE A 209 13.54 25.11 5.30
CA PHE A 209 12.75 25.99 6.16
C PHE A 209 13.33 26.12 7.58
N SER A 210 14.57 25.72 7.81
CA SER A 210 15.20 25.72 9.14
C SER A 210 15.31 27.10 9.79
N ASP A 211 15.34 28.16 8.97
CA ASP A 211 15.41 29.56 9.36
C ASP A 211 14.07 30.31 9.26
N VAL A 212 12.98 29.64 8.91
CA VAL A 212 11.63 30.23 8.81
C VAL A 212 10.96 30.18 10.17
N LEU A 213 10.95 31.28 10.89
CA LEU A 213 10.28 31.41 12.18
C LEU A 213 8.76 31.48 11.98
N LYS A 214 7.99 30.74 12.79
CA LYS A 214 6.52 30.72 12.82
C LYS A 214 6.00 30.59 14.25
N ILE A 215 4.69 30.80 14.43
CA ILE A 215 3.99 30.45 15.67
C ILE A 215 3.54 28.98 15.58
N GLY A 216 3.95 28.17 16.56
CA GLY A 216 3.37 26.86 16.81
C GLY A 216 1.94 27.03 17.36
N ARG A 217 1.07 26.04 17.10
CA ARG A 217 -0.32 26.05 17.58
C ARG A 217 -0.65 24.77 18.33
N THR A 218 -1.34 24.94 19.45
CA THR A 218 -1.99 23.85 20.18
C THR A 218 -3.47 24.14 20.27
N GLN A 219 -4.34 23.15 19.96
CA GLN A 219 -5.81 23.35 19.89
C GLN A 219 -6.20 24.50 18.94
N LEU A 220 -5.44 24.71 17.87
CA LEU A 220 -5.54 25.80 16.91
C LEU A 220 -5.34 27.22 17.49
N GLN A 221 -4.90 27.35 18.74
CA GLN A 221 -4.56 28.61 19.37
C GLN A 221 -3.04 28.83 19.33
N ASP A 222 -2.62 30.10 19.29
CA ASP A 222 -1.21 30.48 19.36
C ASP A 222 -0.54 29.84 20.58
N ALA A 223 0.61 29.19 20.37
CA ALA A 223 1.38 28.60 21.45
C ALA A 223 2.74 29.32 21.58
N VAL A 224 3.81 28.76 21.07
CA VAL A 224 5.15 29.35 21.19
C VAL A 224 5.86 29.38 19.85
N PRO A 225 6.86 30.25 19.65
CA PRO A 225 7.66 30.24 18.44
C PRO A 225 8.33 28.90 18.18
N MET A 226 8.37 28.51 16.91
CA MET A 226 9.11 27.39 16.36
C MET A 226 9.57 27.72 14.96
N THR A 227 10.39 26.85 14.32
CA THR A 227 10.64 26.98 12.89
C THR A 227 9.72 26.09 12.07
N LEU A 228 9.37 26.51 10.87
CA LEU A 228 8.65 25.67 9.90
C LEU A 228 9.46 24.39 9.60
N GLY A 229 10.80 24.49 9.60
CA GLY A 229 11.68 23.35 9.46
C GLY A 229 11.49 22.30 10.56
N GLN A 230 11.27 22.70 11.82
CA GLN A 230 10.98 21.76 12.91
C GLN A 230 9.66 21.02 12.72
N GLU A 231 8.63 21.69 12.18
CA GLU A 231 7.34 21.06 11.86
C GLU A 231 7.48 20.01 10.74
N PHE A 232 8.19 20.34 9.67
CA PHE A 232 8.45 19.41 8.56
C PHE A 232 9.36 18.24 8.95
N GLU A 233 10.32 18.47 9.87
CA GLU A 233 11.14 17.40 10.47
C GLU A 233 10.26 16.39 11.22
N ALA A 234 9.29 16.86 12.00
CA ALA A 234 8.36 16.00 12.71
C ALA A 234 7.55 15.11 11.76
N PHE A 235 7.12 15.63 10.58
CA PHE A 235 6.47 14.81 9.55
C PHE A 235 7.40 13.73 9.00
N SER A 236 8.67 14.06 8.74
CA SER A 236 9.67 13.09 8.27
C SER A 236 9.88 11.96 9.28
N VAL A 237 10.09 12.31 10.55
CA VAL A 237 10.36 11.32 11.61
C VAL A 237 9.17 10.38 11.80
N THR A 238 7.96 10.91 11.87
CA THR A 238 6.76 10.08 12.12
C THR A 238 6.51 9.08 10.99
N LEU A 239 6.86 9.40 9.74
CA LEU A 239 6.74 8.49 8.60
C LEU A 239 7.80 7.39 8.62
N LYS A 240 9.05 7.72 8.97
CA LYS A 240 10.13 6.72 9.05
C LYS A 240 9.85 5.59 10.03
N GLU A 241 9.16 5.89 11.13
CA GLU A 241 8.76 4.87 12.11
C GLU A 241 7.83 3.81 11.51
N ASP A 242 7.00 4.17 10.52
CA ASP A 242 6.05 3.24 9.92
C ASP A 242 6.71 2.22 9.00
N ILE A 243 7.85 2.55 8.38
CA ILE A 243 8.61 1.60 7.55
C ILE A 243 8.98 0.34 8.35
N ALA A 244 9.48 0.52 9.57
CA ALA A 244 9.84 -0.62 10.45
C ALA A 244 8.58 -1.42 10.83
N ARG A 245 7.49 -0.75 11.21
CA ARG A 245 6.23 -1.43 11.61
C ARG A 245 5.60 -2.22 10.47
N ILE A 246 5.61 -1.67 9.26
CA ILE A 246 5.10 -2.36 8.07
C ILE A 246 5.93 -3.63 7.79
N ASN A 247 7.26 -3.52 7.80
CA ASN A 247 8.15 -4.66 7.56
C ASN A 247 8.02 -5.74 8.65
N GLU A 248 7.88 -5.35 9.92
CA GLU A 248 7.64 -6.30 11.01
C GLU A 248 6.32 -7.06 10.85
N ALA A 249 5.25 -6.37 10.49
CA ALA A 249 3.96 -6.99 10.25
C ALA A 249 3.98 -7.88 9.00
N ALA A 250 4.62 -7.44 7.91
CA ALA A 250 4.75 -8.22 6.68
C ALA A 250 5.57 -9.52 6.89
N ALA A 251 6.52 -9.52 7.83
CA ALA A 251 7.31 -10.70 8.14
C ALA A 251 6.46 -11.90 8.63
N LEU A 252 5.28 -11.65 9.20
CA LEU A 252 4.34 -12.70 9.62
C LEU A 252 3.76 -13.49 8.44
N PHE A 253 3.74 -12.91 7.25
CA PHE A 253 3.26 -13.60 6.04
C PHE A 253 4.24 -14.66 5.53
N ARG A 254 5.44 -14.75 6.07
CA ARG A 254 6.42 -15.79 5.70
C ARG A 254 6.03 -17.17 6.21
N GLU A 255 5.21 -17.24 7.25
CA GLU A 255 4.64 -18.50 7.73
C GLU A 255 3.41 -18.86 6.88
N VAL A 256 3.44 -20.04 6.25
CA VAL A 256 2.41 -20.48 5.28
C VAL A 256 1.92 -21.87 5.60
N ASN A 257 0.71 -22.19 5.13
CA ASN A 257 0.08 -23.48 5.31
C ASN A 257 0.15 -24.40 4.06
N LEU A 258 1.08 -24.14 3.12
CA LEU A 258 1.21 -24.97 1.92
C LEU A 258 1.49 -26.43 2.27
N GLY A 259 0.69 -27.36 1.71
CA GLY A 259 0.68 -28.77 2.05
C GLY A 259 -0.33 -29.15 3.14
N ALA A 260 -1.07 -28.18 3.69
CA ALA A 260 -2.17 -28.42 4.61
C ALA A 260 -3.32 -29.22 3.98
N THR A 261 -3.45 -29.14 2.67
CA THR A 261 -4.57 -29.63 1.89
C THR A 261 -5.93 -29.08 2.37
N ALA A 262 -6.91 -29.91 2.63
CA ALA A 262 -8.29 -29.46 2.90
C ALA A 262 -8.47 -28.67 4.20
N ILE A 263 -7.89 -29.14 5.32
CA ILE A 263 -8.12 -28.59 6.67
C ILE A 263 -6.85 -28.57 7.54
N GLY A 264 -5.67 -28.76 6.98
CA GLY A 264 -4.42 -28.77 7.75
C GLY A 264 -3.87 -30.14 8.11
N THR A 265 -4.57 -31.24 7.75
CA THR A 265 -4.12 -32.60 8.06
C THR A 265 -3.18 -33.19 7.01
N GLY A 266 -3.03 -32.54 5.86
CA GLY A 266 -2.23 -33.05 4.75
C GLY A 266 -2.80 -34.32 4.10
N ILE A 267 -4.14 -34.55 4.23
CA ILE A 267 -4.78 -35.75 3.67
C ILE A 267 -4.56 -35.82 2.15
N ASN A 268 -4.25 -37.00 1.65
CA ASN A 268 -3.94 -37.31 0.26
C ASN A 268 -2.63 -36.68 -0.29
N ALA A 269 -1.81 -36.03 0.56
CA ALA A 269 -0.49 -35.55 0.18
C ALA A 269 0.64 -36.42 0.79
N ASP A 270 1.79 -36.49 0.10
CA ASP A 270 3.00 -37.10 0.66
C ASP A 270 3.46 -36.30 1.88
N SER A 271 3.84 -36.97 2.94
CA SER A 271 4.28 -36.34 4.20
C SER A 271 5.49 -35.38 4.05
N ARG A 272 6.25 -35.51 2.97
CA ARG A 272 7.41 -34.66 2.65
C ARG A 272 7.02 -33.46 1.80
N TYR A 273 5.81 -33.47 1.19
CA TYR A 273 5.40 -32.47 0.21
C TYR A 273 5.45 -31.04 0.78
N ALA A 274 4.83 -30.82 1.93
CA ALA A 274 4.75 -29.49 2.54
C ALA A 274 6.13 -28.82 2.68
N LEU A 275 7.10 -29.56 3.26
CA LEU A 275 8.46 -29.02 3.44
C LEU A 275 9.16 -28.76 2.11
N LEU A 276 9.04 -29.66 1.14
CA LEU A 276 9.66 -29.52 -0.18
C LEU A 276 9.05 -28.37 -0.97
N ALA A 277 7.73 -28.20 -0.94
CA ALA A 277 7.04 -27.12 -1.63
C ALA A 277 7.40 -25.73 -1.06
N VAL A 278 7.47 -25.61 0.28
CA VAL A 278 7.89 -24.38 0.94
C VAL A 278 9.38 -24.07 0.68
N GLU A 279 10.25 -25.10 0.67
CA GLU A 279 11.66 -24.95 0.29
C GLU A 279 11.82 -24.42 -1.14
N GLU A 280 11.10 -25.00 -2.11
CA GLU A 280 11.13 -24.56 -3.51
C GLU A 280 10.53 -23.13 -3.65
N LEU A 281 9.46 -22.83 -2.92
CA LEU A 281 8.87 -21.48 -2.89
C LEU A 281 9.89 -20.45 -2.39
N SER A 282 10.61 -20.75 -1.31
CA SER A 282 11.67 -19.88 -0.78
C SER A 282 12.80 -19.68 -1.80
N ARG A 283 13.21 -20.71 -2.53
CA ARG A 283 14.23 -20.61 -3.58
C ARG A 283 13.79 -19.75 -4.75
N LEU A 284 12.53 -19.90 -5.19
CA LEU A 284 11.97 -19.15 -6.32
C LEU A 284 11.75 -17.67 -6.02
N THR A 285 11.39 -17.35 -4.79
CA THR A 285 11.02 -16.00 -4.37
C THR A 285 12.14 -15.21 -3.73
N HIS A 286 13.20 -15.90 -3.24
CA HIS A 286 14.23 -15.36 -2.36
C HIS A 286 13.69 -14.81 -1.04
N GLU A 287 12.46 -15.19 -0.67
CA GLU A 287 11.86 -14.90 0.64
C GLU A 287 12.02 -16.12 1.55
N PRO A 288 12.38 -15.94 2.83
CA PRO A 288 12.56 -17.04 3.78
C PRO A 288 11.20 -17.56 4.27
N MET A 289 10.46 -18.23 3.36
CA MET A 289 9.17 -18.83 3.68
C MET A 289 9.35 -20.02 4.61
N VAL A 290 8.45 -20.20 5.55
CA VAL A 290 8.46 -21.31 6.53
C VAL A 290 7.08 -21.98 6.60
N SER A 291 7.08 -23.29 6.78
CA SER A 291 5.84 -24.02 7.05
C SER A 291 5.34 -23.72 8.46
N ALA A 292 4.05 -23.48 8.61
CA ALA A 292 3.44 -23.22 9.90
C ALA A 292 3.65 -24.38 10.88
N ALA A 293 3.82 -24.06 12.15
CA ALA A 293 3.99 -25.05 13.20
C ALA A 293 2.76 -25.96 13.36
N ASN A 294 1.56 -25.44 13.10
CA ASN A 294 0.30 -26.17 13.07
C ASN A 294 -0.50 -25.77 11.84
N LEU A 295 -0.56 -26.67 10.86
CA LEU A 295 -1.23 -26.42 9.59
C LEU A 295 -2.77 -26.29 9.73
N ILE A 296 -3.38 -26.90 10.78
CA ILE A 296 -4.83 -26.76 11.03
C ILE A 296 -5.15 -25.35 11.51
N GLU A 297 -4.36 -24.83 12.45
CA GLU A 297 -4.48 -23.47 12.94
C GLU A 297 -4.26 -22.47 11.79
N ALA A 298 -3.16 -22.63 11.04
CA ALA A 298 -2.77 -21.72 9.95
C ALA A 298 -3.76 -21.72 8.75
N THR A 299 -4.66 -22.72 8.64
CA THR A 299 -5.72 -22.75 7.62
C THR A 299 -6.94 -21.92 8.01
N SER A 300 -7.12 -21.58 9.29
CA SER A 300 -8.28 -20.81 9.78
C SER A 300 -7.92 -19.47 10.39
N ASP A 301 -6.71 -19.29 10.93
CA ASP A 301 -6.32 -18.03 11.59
C ASP A 301 -5.97 -16.91 10.60
N MET A 302 -6.57 -15.74 10.85
CA MET A 302 -6.36 -14.53 10.07
C MET A 302 -5.62 -13.42 10.85
N GLY A 303 -5.03 -13.75 11.99
CA GLY A 303 -4.39 -12.78 12.89
C GLY A 303 -3.30 -11.93 12.21
N ALA A 304 -2.49 -12.55 11.36
CA ALA A 304 -1.47 -11.83 10.59
C ALA A 304 -2.06 -10.76 9.66
N PHE A 305 -3.19 -11.04 8.99
CA PHE A 305 -3.87 -10.09 8.12
C PHE A 305 -4.50 -8.94 8.91
N VAL A 306 -5.10 -9.22 10.06
CA VAL A 306 -5.69 -8.21 10.96
C VAL A 306 -4.60 -7.27 11.48
N LEU A 307 -3.46 -7.81 11.94
CA LEU A 307 -2.34 -6.99 12.40
C LEU A 307 -1.79 -6.11 11.28
N PHE A 308 -1.54 -6.66 10.10
CA PHE A 308 -1.03 -5.93 8.95
C PHE A 308 -2.00 -4.82 8.51
N SER A 309 -3.30 -5.10 8.46
CA SER A 309 -4.36 -4.13 8.19
C SER A 309 -4.32 -2.97 9.19
N GLY A 310 -4.19 -3.27 10.49
CA GLY A 310 -4.05 -2.26 11.54
C GLY A 310 -2.82 -1.36 11.37
N VAL A 311 -1.71 -1.91 10.87
CA VAL A 311 -0.50 -1.13 10.56
C VAL A 311 -0.71 -0.22 9.34
N LEU A 312 -1.38 -0.70 8.28
CA LEU A 312 -1.75 0.16 7.14
C LEU A 312 -2.70 1.29 7.56
N LYS A 313 -3.69 1.00 8.42
CA LYS A 313 -4.56 2.01 9.01
C LYS A 313 -3.76 3.06 9.80
N ARG A 314 -2.77 2.64 10.62
CA ARG A 314 -1.90 3.56 11.35
C ARG A 314 -1.19 4.54 10.40
N LEU A 315 -0.61 4.05 9.30
CA LEU A 315 0.00 4.89 8.28
C LEU A 315 -1.02 5.84 7.64
N ALA A 316 -2.20 5.34 7.27
CA ALA A 316 -3.27 6.13 6.68
C ALA A 316 -3.73 7.29 7.59
N VAL A 317 -3.87 7.05 8.90
CA VAL A 317 -4.20 8.08 9.90
C VAL A 317 -3.13 9.18 9.96
N LYS A 318 -1.83 8.80 9.94
CA LYS A 318 -0.73 9.78 9.92
C LYS A 318 -0.71 10.60 8.64
N LEU A 319 -0.88 9.98 7.48
CA LEU A 319 -0.95 10.67 6.19
C LEU A 319 -2.13 11.64 6.13
N SER A 320 -3.29 11.23 6.66
CA SER A 320 -4.47 12.09 6.74
C SER A 320 -4.22 13.29 7.67
N LYS A 321 -3.59 13.09 8.82
CA LYS A 321 -3.21 14.16 9.75
C LYS A 321 -2.24 15.15 9.10
N ILE A 322 -1.19 14.68 8.45
CA ILE A 322 -0.21 15.53 7.75
C ILE A 322 -0.93 16.32 6.64
N SER A 323 -1.80 15.66 5.86
CA SER A 323 -2.57 16.30 4.79
C SER A 323 -3.49 17.39 5.32
N ASN A 324 -4.14 17.18 6.49
CA ASN A 324 -4.97 18.20 7.14
C ASN A 324 -4.12 19.41 7.56
N ASP A 325 -2.93 19.19 8.12
CA ASP A 325 -2.04 20.28 8.50
C ASP A 325 -1.58 21.07 7.26
N LEU A 326 -1.16 20.42 6.18
CA LEU A 326 -0.77 21.08 4.95
C LEU A 326 -1.91 21.93 4.35
N ARG A 327 -3.16 21.42 4.39
CA ARG A 327 -4.35 22.15 3.94
C ARG A 327 -4.62 23.36 4.83
N LEU A 328 -4.45 23.22 6.14
CA LEU A 328 -4.69 24.31 7.11
C LEU A 328 -3.61 25.39 6.96
N LEU A 329 -2.32 25.02 6.92
CA LEU A 329 -1.22 25.95 6.77
C LEU A 329 -1.25 26.71 5.44
N SER A 330 -1.76 26.12 4.37
CA SER A 330 -1.91 26.74 3.06
C SER A 330 -3.23 27.48 2.85
N SER A 331 -4.10 27.53 3.85
CA SER A 331 -5.43 28.13 3.76
C SER A 331 -5.38 29.65 3.46
N GLY A 332 -6.26 30.12 2.63
CA GLY A 332 -6.34 31.55 2.27
C GLY A 332 -6.34 31.77 0.76
N PRO A 333 -5.47 32.65 0.21
CA PRO A 333 -4.24 33.23 0.77
C PRO A 333 -4.41 34.47 1.67
N ARG A 334 -5.53 35.17 1.65
CA ARG A 334 -5.72 36.42 2.43
C ARG A 334 -6.53 36.23 3.70
N ALA A 335 -7.54 35.36 3.67
CA ALA A 335 -8.47 35.13 4.76
C ALA A 335 -8.17 33.84 5.57
N GLY A 336 -6.97 33.30 5.45
CA GLY A 336 -6.55 32.11 6.15
C GLY A 336 -5.17 32.24 6.80
N ILE A 337 -4.55 31.10 7.15
CA ILE A 337 -3.24 31.06 7.79
C ILE A 337 -2.13 31.47 6.81
N ALA A 338 -2.10 30.87 5.62
CA ALA A 338 -1.21 31.20 4.53
C ALA A 338 0.30 31.21 4.89
N GLU A 339 0.75 30.30 5.78
CA GLU A 339 2.18 30.17 6.13
C GLU A 339 3.00 29.43 5.06
N ILE A 340 2.31 28.61 4.24
CA ILE A 340 2.91 27.88 3.11
C ILE A 340 2.06 28.04 1.84
N ARG A 341 2.70 27.87 0.70
CA ARG A 341 2.07 27.79 -0.62
C ARG A 341 2.28 26.38 -1.19
N LEU A 342 1.19 25.74 -1.61
CA LEU A 342 1.24 24.45 -2.32
C LEU A 342 1.30 24.68 -3.83
N PRO A 343 1.90 23.75 -4.61
CA PRO A 343 1.87 23.80 -6.06
C PRO A 343 0.45 23.87 -6.62
N ALA A 344 0.23 24.77 -7.59
CA ALA A 344 -1.04 24.86 -8.31
C ALA A 344 -1.09 23.79 -9.40
N VAL A 345 -1.76 22.67 -9.15
CA VAL A 345 -1.79 21.52 -10.06
C VAL A 345 -3.02 21.46 -10.95
N GLN A 346 -4.11 22.18 -10.57
CA GLN A 346 -5.31 22.34 -11.38
C GLN A 346 -6.11 23.56 -10.95
N ALA A 347 -6.99 24.06 -11.84
CA ALA A 347 -7.93 25.13 -11.51
C ALA A 347 -8.91 24.65 -10.40
N GLY A 348 -9.12 25.49 -9.38
CA GLY A 348 -9.87 25.11 -8.18
C GLY A 348 -11.38 25.38 -8.25
N SER A 349 -11.86 26.12 -9.26
CA SER A 349 -13.27 26.51 -9.35
C SER A 349 -13.69 26.83 -10.77
N SER A 350 -14.91 26.48 -11.13
CA SER A 350 -15.55 26.86 -12.40
C SER A 350 -16.13 28.28 -12.39
N ILE A 351 -16.35 28.88 -11.21
CA ILE A 351 -17.01 30.18 -11.06
C ILE A 351 -16.19 31.24 -10.29
N MET A 352 -15.05 30.85 -9.69
CA MET A 352 -14.17 31.75 -8.94
C MET A 352 -12.78 31.81 -9.62
N PRO A 353 -12.54 32.78 -10.51
CA PRO A 353 -11.27 32.92 -11.19
C PRO A 353 -10.10 33.05 -10.20
N GLY A 354 -9.02 32.31 -10.42
CA GLY A 354 -7.81 32.37 -9.60
C GLY A 354 -7.87 31.54 -8.30
N LYS A 355 -8.99 30.83 -8.01
CA LYS A 355 -9.05 29.93 -6.88
C LYS A 355 -8.29 28.65 -7.17
N VAL A 356 -7.35 28.29 -6.28
CA VAL A 356 -6.60 27.02 -6.30
C VAL A 356 -6.89 26.28 -5.00
N ASN A 357 -7.29 25.00 -5.10
CA ASN A 357 -7.56 24.16 -3.95
C ASN A 357 -6.38 23.21 -3.66
N PRO A 358 -6.21 22.77 -2.42
CA PRO A 358 -5.17 21.82 -2.01
C PRO A 358 -5.55 20.37 -2.37
N VAL A 359 -5.82 20.09 -3.65
CA VAL A 359 -6.44 18.83 -4.14
C VAL A 359 -5.58 17.59 -3.90
N ILE A 360 -4.26 17.73 -3.84
CA ILE A 360 -3.36 16.61 -3.58
C ILE A 360 -3.47 16.13 -2.12
N PRO A 361 -3.35 16.99 -1.08
CA PRO A 361 -3.67 16.56 0.28
C PRO A 361 -5.11 16.04 0.44
N GLU A 362 -6.09 16.58 -0.31
CA GLU A 362 -7.48 16.10 -0.26
C GLU A 362 -7.63 14.66 -0.74
N VAL A 363 -6.98 14.28 -1.86
CA VAL A 363 -7.05 12.89 -2.34
C VAL A 363 -6.35 11.93 -1.39
N VAL A 364 -5.27 12.36 -0.71
CA VAL A 364 -4.61 11.55 0.34
C VAL A 364 -5.56 11.31 1.52
N ASN A 365 -6.33 12.32 1.95
CA ASN A 365 -7.38 12.13 2.95
C ASN A 365 -8.41 11.09 2.51
N GLN A 366 -8.88 11.15 1.25
CA GLN A 366 -9.86 10.18 0.73
C GLN A 366 -9.31 8.77 0.72
N VAL A 367 -8.06 8.57 0.27
CA VAL A 367 -7.40 7.25 0.31
C VAL A 367 -7.28 6.75 1.75
N ALA A 368 -6.92 7.63 2.70
CA ALA A 368 -6.85 7.25 4.10
C ALA A 368 -8.21 6.76 4.65
N PHE A 369 -9.31 7.40 4.24
CA PHE A 369 -10.66 6.98 4.65
C PHE A 369 -11.03 5.61 4.08
N LEU A 370 -10.66 5.33 2.81
CA LEU A 370 -10.86 4.01 2.20
C LEU A 370 -10.08 2.93 2.95
N VAL A 371 -8.81 3.16 3.27
CA VAL A 371 -7.96 2.21 4.00
C VAL A 371 -8.50 1.93 5.40
N ILE A 372 -9.01 2.96 6.10
CA ILE A 372 -9.67 2.78 7.41
C ILE A 372 -10.94 1.93 7.27
N GLY A 373 -11.72 2.12 6.20
CA GLY A 373 -12.89 1.29 5.90
C GLY A 373 -12.50 -0.16 5.57
N HIS A 374 -11.43 -0.38 4.82
CA HIS A 374 -10.90 -1.70 4.51
C HIS A 374 -10.43 -2.44 5.78
N ASP A 375 -9.81 -1.76 6.74
CA ASP A 375 -9.39 -2.36 8.02
C ASP A 375 -10.58 -2.93 8.79
N LEU A 376 -11.70 -2.21 8.84
CA LEU A 376 -12.93 -2.74 9.43
C LEU A 376 -13.44 -3.97 8.68
N THR A 377 -13.41 -3.94 7.34
CA THR A 377 -13.82 -5.07 6.50
C THR A 377 -12.95 -6.29 6.75
N VAL A 378 -11.61 -6.13 6.82
CA VAL A 378 -10.66 -7.21 7.15
C VAL A 378 -10.98 -7.80 8.53
N THR A 379 -11.25 -6.96 9.53
CA THR A 379 -11.65 -7.40 10.87
C THR A 379 -12.91 -8.26 10.83
N MET A 380 -13.95 -7.84 10.11
CA MET A 380 -15.20 -8.58 9.95
C MET A 380 -15.00 -9.90 9.21
N CYS A 381 -14.17 -9.91 8.17
CA CYS A 381 -13.83 -11.12 7.43
C CYS A 381 -13.05 -12.13 8.29
N ALA A 382 -12.14 -11.65 9.13
CA ALA A 382 -11.38 -12.50 10.04
C ALA A 382 -12.28 -13.13 11.11
N GLU A 383 -13.18 -12.34 11.70
CA GLU A 383 -14.16 -12.83 12.71
C GLU A 383 -15.18 -13.78 12.09
N GLY A 384 -15.58 -13.56 10.83
CA GLY A 384 -16.60 -14.36 10.15
C GLY A 384 -16.17 -15.79 9.80
N GLY A 385 -14.88 -16.16 9.92
CA GLY A 385 -14.39 -17.52 9.71
C GLY A 385 -14.98 -18.53 10.71
N GLN A 386 -15.26 -19.75 10.24
CA GLN A 386 -15.86 -20.78 11.08
C GLN A 386 -15.06 -22.08 10.98
N LEU A 387 -14.82 -22.70 12.15
CA LEU A 387 -14.15 -24.00 12.27
C LEU A 387 -12.76 -24.00 11.60
N GLN A 388 -12.48 -24.90 10.68
CA GLN A 388 -11.15 -25.18 10.15
C GLN A 388 -10.76 -24.38 8.91
N LEU A 389 -11.60 -23.41 8.46
CA LEU A 389 -11.33 -22.59 7.28
C LEU A 389 -11.96 -21.22 7.41
N ASN A 390 -11.22 -20.17 7.02
CA ASN A 390 -11.82 -18.87 6.75
C ASN A 390 -12.17 -18.73 5.26
N ALA A 391 -13.46 -18.64 4.96
CA ALA A 391 -13.95 -18.53 3.57
C ALA A 391 -13.87 -17.12 2.98
N PHE A 392 -13.47 -16.11 3.76
CA PHE A 392 -13.52 -14.69 3.39
C PHE A 392 -12.16 -14.09 2.97
N GLU A 393 -11.14 -14.92 2.82
CA GLU A 393 -9.82 -14.51 2.35
C GLU A 393 -9.82 -13.73 1.03
N PRO A 394 -10.68 -14.02 0.02
CA PRO A 394 -10.75 -13.19 -1.19
C PRO A 394 -11.05 -11.72 -0.89
N THR A 395 -11.98 -11.43 0.03
CA THR A 395 -12.29 -10.06 0.45
C THR A 395 -11.14 -9.45 1.26
N ILE A 396 -10.47 -10.22 2.13
CA ILE A 396 -9.25 -9.77 2.83
C ILE A 396 -8.17 -9.37 1.81
N GLY A 397 -7.92 -10.23 0.82
CA GLY A 397 -6.94 -9.98 -0.24
C GLY A 397 -7.27 -8.73 -1.05
N TYR A 398 -8.52 -8.59 -1.47
CA TYR A 398 -9.00 -7.39 -2.17
C TYR A 398 -8.75 -6.10 -1.37
N CYS A 399 -9.14 -6.08 -0.09
CA CYS A 399 -8.96 -4.92 0.78
C CYS A 399 -7.48 -4.56 1.00
N LEU A 400 -6.64 -5.55 1.29
CA LEU A 400 -5.22 -5.31 1.59
C LEU A 400 -4.42 -4.92 0.36
N LEU A 401 -4.56 -5.63 -0.77
CA LEU A 401 -3.86 -5.30 -2.01
C LEU A 401 -4.32 -3.94 -2.57
N SER A 402 -5.63 -3.64 -2.49
CA SER A 402 -6.15 -2.32 -2.86
C SER A 402 -5.58 -1.22 -1.97
N SER A 403 -5.50 -1.45 -0.64
CA SER A 403 -4.93 -0.49 0.31
C SER A 403 -3.46 -0.22 0.06
N LEU A 404 -2.66 -1.27 -0.17
CA LEU A 404 -1.22 -1.15 -0.49
C LEU A 404 -1.01 -0.32 -1.75
N ARG A 405 -1.72 -0.63 -2.83
CA ARG A 405 -1.63 0.09 -4.09
C ARG A 405 -2.08 1.55 -3.95
N GLN A 406 -3.24 1.79 -3.35
CA GLN A 406 -3.78 3.14 -3.17
C GLN A 406 -2.88 4.01 -2.29
N LEU A 407 -2.32 3.46 -1.21
CA LEU A 407 -1.37 4.16 -0.35
C LEU A 407 -0.08 4.50 -1.12
N THR A 408 0.47 3.55 -1.86
CA THR A 408 1.69 3.77 -2.66
C THR A 408 1.50 4.92 -3.66
N GLU A 409 0.40 4.91 -4.42
CA GLU A 409 0.10 5.94 -5.41
C GLU A 409 -0.20 7.31 -4.76
N ALA A 410 -0.95 7.33 -3.66
CA ALA A 410 -1.26 8.56 -2.92
C ALA A 410 -0.01 9.19 -2.33
N ILE A 411 0.90 8.40 -1.75
CA ILE A 411 2.17 8.85 -1.19
C ILE A 411 3.09 9.38 -2.29
N THR A 412 3.22 8.67 -3.41
CA THR A 412 4.00 9.11 -4.56
C THR A 412 3.47 10.42 -5.13
N THR A 413 2.14 10.54 -5.23
CA THR A 413 1.47 11.76 -5.68
C THR A 413 1.69 12.92 -4.71
N LEU A 414 1.58 12.67 -3.39
CA LEU A 414 1.84 13.69 -2.35
C LEU A 414 3.28 14.19 -2.44
N THR A 415 4.23 13.28 -2.59
CA THR A 415 5.67 13.61 -2.70
C THR A 415 5.94 14.48 -3.92
N THR A 416 5.55 14.01 -5.10
CA THR A 416 5.97 14.58 -6.38
C THR A 416 5.18 15.81 -6.78
N ARG A 417 3.88 15.87 -6.44
CA ARG A 417 2.97 16.94 -6.87
C ARG A 417 2.61 17.94 -5.78
N CYS A 418 3.07 17.69 -4.54
CA CYS A 418 2.82 18.60 -3.42
C CYS A 418 4.10 18.92 -2.67
N VAL A 419 4.66 17.98 -1.88
CA VAL A 419 5.71 18.26 -0.89
C VAL A 419 6.96 18.85 -1.53
N ASN A 420 7.44 18.32 -2.64
CA ASN A 420 8.63 18.81 -3.33
C ASN A 420 8.52 20.28 -3.77
N GLY A 421 7.32 20.77 -4.06
CA GLY A 421 7.07 22.12 -4.54
C GLY A 421 6.47 23.05 -3.49
N ILE A 422 6.44 22.69 -2.20
CA ILE A 422 5.98 23.60 -1.13
C ILE A 422 6.95 24.77 -0.98
N GLU A 423 6.41 25.97 -0.87
CA GLU A 423 7.13 27.20 -0.55
C GLU A 423 6.65 27.78 0.78
N ALA A 424 7.58 28.36 1.56
CA ALA A 424 7.23 29.11 2.77
C ALA A 424 6.86 30.54 2.43
N ASP A 425 5.77 31.06 2.99
CA ASP A 425 5.49 32.50 3.00
C ASP A 425 6.17 33.14 4.22
N ARG A 426 7.46 33.51 4.03
CA ARG A 426 8.33 34.01 5.09
C ARG A 426 7.79 35.29 5.72
N GLU A 427 7.27 36.20 4.92
CA GLU A 427 6.70 37.47 5.40
C GLU A 427 5.44 37.21 6.25
N ARG A 428 4.60 36.29 5.81
CA ARG A 428 3.40 35.92 6.57
C ARG A 428 3.74 35.24 7.87
N CYS A 429 4.68 34.29 7.87
CA CYS A 429 5.17 33.63 9.08
C CYS A 429 5.71 34.65 10.07
N GLN A 430 6.61 35.54 9.64
CA GLN A 430 7.19 36.57 10.47
C GLN A 430 6.12 37.52 11.05
N SER A 431 5.21 37.99 10.22
CA SER A 431 4.11 38.87 10.68
C SER A 431 3.22 38.23 11.75
N LEU A 432 2.95 36.91 11.63
CA LEU A 432 2.16 36.18 12.63
C LEU A 432 2.92 36.08 13.95
N VAL A 433 4.22 35.85 13.95
CA VAL A 433 5.05 35.83 15.15
C VAL A 433 5.08 37.19 15.84
N GLU A 434 5.35 38.27 15.11
CA GLU A 434 5.44 39.62 15.66
C GLU A 434 4.14 40.11 16.27
N ASN A 435 3.00 39.68 15.75
CA ASN A 435 1.70 40.08 16.25
C ASN A 435 1.11 39.10 17.30
N SER A 436 1.79 37.99 17.57
CA SER A 436 1.35 37.02 18.57
C SER A 436 1.67 37.50 19.99
N ILE A 437 0.66 37.48 20.85
CA ILE A 437 0.83 37.83 22.28
C ILE A 437 1.68 36.77 22.99
N THR A 438 1.63 35.54 22.52
CA THR A 438 2.37 34.43 23.14
C THR A 438 3.88 34.52 22.96
N LEU A 439 4.37 35.44 22.11
CA LEU A 439 5.78 35.80 21.98
C LEU A 439 6.40 36.16 23.37
N VAL A 440 5.59 36.74 24.26
CA VAL A 440 6.03 37.03 25.63
C VAL A 440 6.50 35.81 26.40
N THR A 441 6.05 34.60 26.04
CA THR A 441 6.44 33.34 26.67
C THR A 441 7.95 33.08 26.51
N ALA A 442 8.52 33.43 25.38
CA ALA A 442 9.96 33.33 25.12
C ALA A 442 10.77 34.27 26.05
N LEU A 443 10.16 35.34 26.56
CA LEU A 443 10.78 36.38 27.40
C LEU A 443 10.58 36.16 28.93
N VAL A 444 9.72 35.22 29.33
CA VAL A 444 9.45 34.90 30.74
C VAL A 444 10.71 34.60 31.55
N PRO A 445 11.72 33.87 31.04
CA PRO A 445 12.93 33.60 31.80
C PRO A 445 13.70 34.86 32.18
N THR A 446 13.59 35.93 31.38
CA THR A 446 14.27 37.20 31.58
C THR A 446 13.43 38.21 32.36
N LEU A 447 12.16 38.36 31.98
CA LEU A 447 11.24 39.36 32.56
C LEU A 447 10.56 38.88 33.85
N GLY A 448 10.46 37.58 34.06
CA GLY A 448 9.61 36.96 35.07
C GLY A 448 8.15 36.89 34.68
N TYR A 449 7.38 36.05 35.38
CA TYR A 449 6.00 35.74 35.06
C TYR A 449 5.04 36.95 35.21
N GLU A 450 5.19 37.73 36.28
CA GLU A 450 4.30 38.88 36.55
C GLU A 450 4.42 39.99 35.52
N ALA A 451 5.68 40.40 35.18
CA ALA A 451 5.92 41.39 34.16
C ALA A 451 5.41 40.91 32.78
N SER A 452 5.69 39.66 32.44
CA SER A 452 5.22 39.02 31.19
C SER A 452 3.71 38.99 31.12
N SER A 453 3.00 38.64 32.18
CA SER A 453 1.54 38.62 32.26
C SER A 453 0.93 40.03 32.10
N ARG A 454 1.55 41.04 32.70
CA ARG A 454 1.13 42.44 32.55
C ARG A 454 1.29 42.92 31.12
N VAL A 455 2.44 42.67 30.52
CA VAL A 455 2.71 43.01 29.11
C VAL A 455 1.73 42.32 28.17
N ALA A 456 1.46 41.02 28.36
CA ALA A 456 0.50 40.25 27.54
C ALA A 456 -0.93 40.85 27.63
N LYS A 457 -1.39 41.17 28.86
CA LYS A 457 -2.73 41.78 29.07
C LYS A 457 -2.82 43.15 28.41
N ARG A 458 -1.77 43.95 28.51
CA ARG A 458 -1.71 45.30 27.88
C ARG A 458 -1.66 45.18 26.37
N ALA A 459 -0.87 44.28 25.81
CA ALA A 459 -0.78 44.02 24.37
C ALA A 459 -2.13 43.62 23.77
N LEU A 460 -2.88 42.75 24.47
CA LEU A 460 -4.23 42.34 24.07
C LEU A 460 -5.22 43.50 24.10
N ALA A 461 -5.24 44.27 25.20
CA ALA A 461 -6.19 45.40 25.39
C ALA A 461 -5.96 46.54 24.42
N GLU A 462 -4.68 46.89 24.15
CA GLU A 462 -4.31 48.00 23.29
C GLU A 462 -4.13 47.56 21.80
N LYS A 463 -4.25 46.28 21.51
CA LYS A 463 -3.97 45.69 20.15
C LYS A 463 -2.62 46.09 19.60
N ARG A 464 -1.61 46.04 20.45
CA ARG A 464 -0.22 46.41 20.13
C ARG A 464 0.69 45.18 20.24
N ARG A 465 1.89 45.27 19.62
CA ARG A 465 2.92 44.24 19.71
C ARG A 465 3.50 44.17 21.12
N VAL A 466 3.82 42.97 21.55
CA VAL A 466 4.52 42.71 22.81
C VAL A 466 5.86 43.46 22.89
N SER A 467 6.61 43.46 21.77
CA SER A 467 7.89 44.18 21.64
C SER A 467 7.78 45.69 21.92
N ASP A 468 6.73 46.35 21.36
CA ASP A 468 6.55 47.77 21.49
C ASP A 468 6.28 48.17 22.94
N ILE A 469 5.51 47.38 23.68
CA ILE A 469 5.19 47.62 25.07
C ILE A 469 6.41 47.39 25.99
N ILE A 470 7.22 46.35 25.70
CA ILE A 470 8.45 46.05 26.45
C ILE A 470 9.44 47.22 26.34
N LEU A 471 9.61 47.78 25.13
CA LEU A 471 10.50 48.93 24.90
C LEU A 471 9.93 50.20 25.54
N GLU A 472 8.63 50.46 25.44
CA GLU A 472 7.97 51.61 26.03
C GLU A 472 8.06 51.60 27.57
N GLU A 473 7.90 50.42 28.20
CA GLU A 473 8.00 50.26 29.63
C GLU A 473 9.47 50.22 30.14
N GLY A 474 10.45 50.25 29.22
CA GLY A 474 11.89 50.19 29.54
C GLY A 474 12.30 48.88 30.22
N LEU A 475 11.55 47.78 30.00
CA LEU A 475 11.84 46.47 30.56
C LEU A 475 13.07 45.81 29.97
N LEU A 476 13.35 46.07 28.70
CA LEU A 476 14.53 45.65 27.95
C LEU A 476 14.98 46.77 27.00
N THR A 477 16.30 46.81 26.70
CA THR A 477 16.78 47.62 25.57
C THR A 477 16.47 46.93 24.22
N ALA A 478 16.53 47.69 23.13
CA ALA A 478 16.35 47.11 21.78
C ALA A 478 17.35 45.99 21.52
N ASP A 479 18.64 46.17 21.82
CA ASP A 479 19.68 45.16 21.64
C ASP A 479 19.41 43.87 22.47
N GLN A 480 18.91 44.03 23.70
CA GLN A 480 18.56 42.88 24.56
C GLN A 480 17.34 42.14 24.00
N LEU A 481 16.34 42.86 23.50
CA LEU A 481 15.15 42.28 22.90
C LEU A 481 15.52 41.53 21.61
N ASP A 482 16.32 42.14 20.74
CA ASP A 482 16.77 41.51 19.50
C ASP A 482 17.56 40.21 19.74
N GLU A 483 18.40 40.19 20.77
CA GLU A 483 19.16 38.97 21.15
C GLU A 483 18.22 37.85 21.63
N LEU A 484 17.22 38.18 22.45
CA LEU A 484 16.24 37.22 22.97
C LEU A 484 15.25 36.72 21.90
N LEU A 485 15.02 37.51 20.84
CA LEU A 485 14.15 37.15 19.73
C LEU A 485 14.90 36.47 18.57
N LYS A 486 16.18 36.13 18.72
CA LYS A 486 16.89 35.28 17.78
C LYS A 486 16.24 33.90 17.70
N ILE A 487 16.21 33.33 16.51
CA ILE A 487 15.58 32.02 16.23
C ILE A 487 16.08 30.94 17.20
N GLU A 488 17.38 30.85 17.40
CA GLU A 488 18.01 29.86 18.29
C GLU A 488 17.57 30.02 19.74
N ALA A 489 17.41 31.25 20.21
CA ALA A 489 16.98 31.55 21.58
C ALA A 489 15.52 31.15 21.81
N MET A 490 14.66 31.33 20.83
CA MET A 490 13.23 31.06 20.92
C MET A 490 12.84 29.61 20.65
N THR A 491 13.64 28.87 19.85
CA THR A 491 13.22 27.57 19.29
C THR A 491 14.02 26.37 19.84
N ARG A 492 14.98 26.62 20.73
CA ARG A 492 15.81 25.56 21.35
C ARG A 492 15.83 25.67 22.87
N PRO A 493 15.94 24.55 23.61
CA PRO A 493 16.14 24.60 25.04
C PRO A 493 17.44 25.37 25.38
N SER A 494 17.35 26.45 26.11
CA SER A 494 18.54 27.20 26.59
C SER A 494 18.53 27.36 28.10
N ARG A 495 19.62 27.02 28.76
CA ARG A 495 19.88 27.35 30.19
C ARG A 495 20.45 28.78 30.37
N ALA A 496 20.91 29.40 29.28
CA ALA A 496 21.63 30.66 29.32
C ALA A 496 20.78 31.90 29.65
N ALA A 497 19.46 31.83 29.47
CA ALA A 497 18.57 32.97 29.72
C ALA A 497 18.43 33.37 31.22
N ARG A 498 19.03 32.62 32.17
CA ARG A 498 18.93 32.91 33.62
C ARG A 498 20.02 33.86 34.16
N LEU A 499 20.95 34.30 33.35
CA LEU A 499 22.13 35.04 33.82
C LEU A 499 22.08 36.58 33.65
N VAL A 500 21.01 37.16 33.09
CA VAL A 500 20.95 38.59 32.77
C VAL A 500 20.00 39.37 33.72
N ALA A 501 19.32 38.77 34.63
CA ALA A 501 18.42 39.50 35.52
C ALA A 501 18.80 39.31 37.01
N LYS A 502 19.71 40.14 37.50
CA LYS A 502 19.65 40.70 38.87
C LYS A 502 20.28 42.09 38.80
N PRO A 503 19.57 43.11 39.25
CA PRO A 503 20.14 44.42 39.47
C PRO A 503 21.13 44.41 40.64
#